data_83dcbbc65345a81597a424c9d04fd468
#
_entry.id   83dcbbc65345a81597a424c9d04fd468
#
_cell.length_a   1.000
_cell.length_b   1.000
_cell.length_c   1.000
_cell.angle_alpha   90.00
_cell.angle_beta   90.00
_cell.angle_gamma   90.00
#
_symmetry.space_group_name_H-M   'P 1'
#
loop_
_entity.id
_entity.type
_entity.pdbx_description
1 polymer ?
#
loop_
_entity_poly.entity_id
_entity_poly.type
_entity_poly.pdbx_seq_one_letter_code
_entity_poly.pdbx_strand_id
1 'polypeptide(L)'
;WSLMTAACGLAKSFSHLFFARIGVGVGEATLSPAAYSMIADYFSENKLGRAIAVYQSGALFGGGLAFIIGGMVVNFAVNADSITLPIFGVLQPWQIAFIVVGLPGVLMALVMLTVKEPKRTGMKEEFGKSVSIRDTVSFVFANWKVYMAVFVVFGMLAIPITTVFTWFPT
;
A
#
# COMPACT_ATOMS: atom_id res chain seq x y z
N TRP A 1 -5.12 -4.37 -1.06
CA TRP A 1 -3.77 -4.88 -1.45
C TRP A 1 -3.42 -6.21 -0.78
N SER A 2 -3.76 -6.46 0.48
CA SER A 2 -3.39 -7.68 1.23
C SER A 2 -3.87 -8.98 0.58
N LEU A 3 -5.09 -9.01 0.05
CA LEU A 3 -5.59 -10.15 -0.72
C LEU A 3 -4.78 -10.38 -2.00
N MET A 4 -4.40 -9.30 -2.68
CA MET A 4 -3.57 -9.39 -3.88
C MET A 4 -2.13 -9.82 -3.54
N THR A 5 -1.61 -9.39 -2.38
CA THR A 5 -0.32 -9.88 -1.87
C THR A 5 -0.37 -11.39 -1.59
N ALA A 6 -1.41 -11.88 -0.92
CA ALA A 6 -1.60 -13.31 -0.73
C ALA A 6 -1.77 -14.05 -2.07
N ALA A 7 -2.49 -13.47 -3.04
CA ALA A 7 -2.65 -14.01 -4.38
C ALA A 7 -1.32 -14.11 -5.15
N CYS A 8 -0.34 -13.23 -4.88
CA CYS A 8 1.01 -13.38 -5.42
C CYS A 8 1.64 -14.73 -5.02
N GLY A 9 1.39 -15.18 -3.79
CA GLY A 9 1.87 -16.49 -3.31
C GLY A 9 1.21 -17.69 -4.00
N LEU A 10 0.10 -17.50 -4.69
CA LEU A 10 -0.57 -18.54 -5.47
C LEU A 10 -0.23 -18.49 -6.97
N ALA A 11 0.65 -17.59 -7.37
CA ALA A 11 1.03 -17.42 -8.76
C ALA A 11 1.81 -18.62 -9.28
N LYS A 12 1.37 -19.19 -10.43
CA LYS A 12 2.01 -20.29 -11.12
C LYS A 12 2.77 -19.86 -12.38
N SER A 13 2.66 -18.61 -12.78
CA SER A 13 3.31 -18.03 -13.95
C SER A 13 3.66 -16.57 -13.71
N PHE A 14 4.56 -16.04 -14.54
CA PHE A 14 4.90 -14.61 -14.53
C PHE A 14 3.65 -13.73 -14.68
N SER A 15 2.75 -14.08 -15.60
CA SER A 15 1.53 -13.30 -15.83
C SER A 15 0.63 -13.25 -14.59
N HIS A 16 0.45 -14.37 -13.88
CA HIS A 16 -0.32 -14.39 -12.64
C HIS A 16 0.30 -13.46 -11.59
N LEU A 17 1.63 -13.53 -11.42
CA LEU A 17 2.34 -12.66 -10.48
C LEU A 17 2.23 -11.19 -10.89
N PHE A 18 2.40 -10.89 -12.18
CA PHE A 18 2.31 -9.55 -12.73
C PHE A 18 0.95 -8.88 -12.47
N PHE A 19 -0.15 -9.58 -12.78
CA PHE A 19 -1.49 -9.05 -12.53
C PHE A 19 -1.81 -8.90 -11.04
N ALA A 20 -1.38 -9.86 -10.22
CA ALA A 20 -1.53 -9.74 -8.77
C ALA A 20 -0.75 -8.54 -8.22
N ARG A 21 0.46 -8.25 -8.70
CA ARG A 21 1.25 -7.06 -8.33
C ARG A 21 0.61 -5.76 -8.80
N ILE A 22 -0.02 -5.72 -9.98
CA ILE A 22 -0.85 -4.57 -10.38
C ILE A 22 -1.98 -4.35 -9.36
N GLY A 23 -2.66 -5.42 -8.95
CA GLY A 23 -3.73 -5.35 -7.95
C GLY A 23 -3.24 -4.84 -6.60
N VAL A 24 -2.03 -5.20 -6.16
CA VAL A 24 -1.38 -4.63 -4.98
C VAL A 24 -1.22 -3.12 -5.14
N GLY A 25 -0.63 -2.67 -6.25
CA GLY A 25 -0.40 -1.25 -6.52
C GLY A 25 -1.68 -0.41 -6.56
N VAL A 26 -2.74 -0.92 -7.18
CA VAL A 26 -4.07 -0.27 -7.17
C VAL A 26 -4.62 -0.14 -5.75
N GLY A 27 -4.47 -1.18 -4.93
CA GLY A 27 -4.91 -1.14 -3.53
C GLY A 27 -4.10 -0.17 -2.67
N GLU A 28 -2.79 -0.11 -2.87
CA GLU A 28 -1.90 0.79 -2.12
C GLU A 28 -2.11 2.28 -2.48
N ALA A 29 -2.38 2.58 -3.75
CA ALA A 29 -2.57 3.94 -4.23
C ALA A 29 -3.71 4.68 -3.53
N THR A 30 -4.70 3.97 -3.00
CA THR A 30 -5.86 4.57 -2.33
C THR A 30 -5.61 4.87 -0.84
N LEU A 31 -4.60 4.26 -0.21
CA LEU A 31 -4.37 4.36 1.24
C LEU A 31 -4.09 5.79 1.69
N SER A 32 -3.06 6.42 1.13
CA SER A 32 -2.60 7.72 1.61
C SER A 32 -3.66 8.82 1.43
N PRO A 33 -4.32 8.99 0.28
CA PRO A 33 -5.37 9.97 0.13
C PRO A 33 -6.54 9.76 1.10
N ALA A 34 -6.97 8.50 1.28
CA ALA A 34 -8.05 8.18 2.21
C ALA A 34 -7.65 8.44 3.67
N ALA A 35 -6.44 8.03 4.08
CA ALA A 35 -5.95 8.25 5.44
C ALA A 35 -5.83 9.73 5.77
N TYR A 36 -5.25 10.55 4.89
CA TYR A 36 -5.17 11.99 5.12
C TYR A 36 -6.53 12.66 5.19
N SER A 37 -7.47 12.27 4.33
CA SER A 37 -8.84 12.79 4.38
C SER A 37 -9.50 12.45 5.71
N MET A 38 -9.42 11.20 6.15
CA MET A 38 -10.00 10.78 7.44
C MET A 38 -9.34 11.49 8.62
N ILE A 39 -8.01 11.61 8.64
CA ILE A 39 -7.28 12.31 9.71
C ILE A 39 -7.71 13.78 9.77
N ALA A 40 -7.88 14.44 8.61
CA ALA A 40 -8.32 15.83 8.56
C ALA A 40 -9.74 16.02 9.13
N ASP A 41 -10.63 15.04 8.94
CA ASP A 41 -11.99 15.10 9.46
C ASP A 41 -12.11 14.69 10.95
N TYR A 42 -11.16 13.86 11.46
CA TYR A 42 -11.16 13.43 12.86
C TYR A 42 -10.51 14.44 13.83
N PHE A 43 -9.50 15.16 13.36
CA PHE A 43 -8.70 16.03 14.24
C PHE A 43 -8.89 17.49 13.91
N SER A 44 -9.02 18.33 14.96
CA SER A 44 -9.05 19.78 14.81
C SER A 44 -7.72 20.30 14.24
N GLU A 45 -7.73 21.48 13.60
CA GLU A 45 -6.58 22.11 12.96
C GLU A 45 -5.36 22.17 13.88
N ASN A 46 -5.54 22.47 15.17
CA ASN A 46 -4.47 22.53 16.16
C ASN A 46 -3.80 21.16 16.46
N LYS A 47 -4.47 20.05 16.18
CA LYS A 47 -3.98 18.69 16.43
C LYS A 47 -3.61 17.94 15.15
N LEU A 48 -4.00 18.50 13.99
CA LEU A 48 -3.84 17.87 12.68
C LEU A 48 -2.36 17.53 12.39
N GLY A 49 -1.45 18.46 12.65
CA GLY A 49 -0.01 18.24 12.44
C GLY A 49 0.54 17.07 13.26
N ARG A 50 0.09 16.93 14.52
CA ARG A 50 0.49 15.79 15.38
C ARG A 50 -0.07 14.46 14.85
N ALA A 51 -1.33 14.44 14.44
CA ALA A 51 -1.96 13.24 13.91
C ALA A 51 -1.27 12.76 12.63
N ILE A 52 -0.94 13.68 11.72
CA ILE A 52 -0.18 13.38 10.50
C ILE A 52 1.23 12.88 10.85
N ALA A 53 1.91 13.49 11.81
CA ALA A 53 3.25 13.05 12.24
C ALA A 53 3.22 11.62 12.79
N VAL A 54 2.23 11.27 13.61
CA VAL A 54 2.04 9.89 14.11
C VAL A 54 1.77 8.93 12.95
N TYR A 55 0.90 9.29 12.01
CA TYR A 55 0.64 8.47 10.83
C TYR A 55 1.92 8.22 10.01
N GLN A 56 2.70 9.25 9.75
CA GLN A 56 3.96 9.15 8.99
C GLN A 56 5.04 8.37 9.72
N SER A 57 5.10 8.46 11.06
CA SER A 57 6.04 7.66 11.84
C SER A 57 5.77 6.16 11.69
N GLY A 58 4.50 5.77 11.49
CA GLY A 58 4.12 4.39 11.20
C GLY A 58 4.78 3.82 9.94
N ALA A 59 4.98 4.64 8.91
CA ALA A 59 5.68 4.23 7.69
C ALA A 59 7.18 3.95 7.96
N LEU A 60 7.84 4.78 8.76
CA LEU A 60 9.26 4.62 9.13
C LEU A 60 9.47 3.37 10.00
N PHE A 61 8.71 3.24 11.07
CA PHE A 61 8.77 2.06 11.94
C PHE A 61 8.34 0.78 11.22
N GLY A 62 7.29 0.87 10.39
CA GLY A 62 6.82 -0.24 9.59
C GLY A 62 7.87 -0.72 8.59
N GLY A 63 8.61 0.19 7.96
CA GLY A 63 9.74 -0.15 7.09
C GLY A 63 10.85 -0.91 7.83
N GLY A 64 11.26 -0.45 9.01
CA GLY A 64 12.24 -1.14 9.83
C GLY A 64 11.77 -2.54 10.28
N LEU A 65 10.53 -2.64 10.75
CA LEU A 65 9.92 -3.92 11.14
C LEU A 65 9.77 -4.87 9.95
N ALA A 66 9.50 -4.37 8.75
CA ALA A 66 9.36 -5.18 7.55
C ALA A 66 10.66 -5.92 7.21
N PHE A 67 11.84 -5.33 7.42
CA PHE A 67 13.13 -6.03 7.24
C PHE A 67 13.31 -7.16 8.25
N ILE A 68 12.99 -6.92 9.52
CA ILE A 68 13.13 -7.94 10.59
C ILE A 68 12.14 -9.08 10.35
N ILE A 69 10.85 -8.75 10.20
CA ILE A 69 9.79 -9.75 9.99
C ILE A 69 9.99 -10.46 8.66
N GLY A 70 10.33 -9.73 7.60
CA GLY A 70 10.61 -10.29 6.28
C GLY A 70 11.76 -11.31 6.31
N GLY A 71 12.86 -10.98 7.00
CA GLY A 71 13.96 -11.92 7.21
C GLY A 71 13.53 -13.20 7.95
N MET A 72 12.72 -13.05 9.02
CA MET A 72 12.16 -14.20 9.75
C MET A 72 11.25 -15.04 8.87
N VAL A 73 10.38 -14.43 8.08
CA VAL A 73 9.45 -15.11 7.17
C VAL A 73 10.21 -15.87 6.08
N VAL A 74 11.24 -15.26 5.48
CA VAL A 74 12.07 -15.90 4.47
C VAL A 74 12.83 -17.10 5.08
N ASN A 75 13.42 -16.92 6.26
CA ASN A 75 14.09 -18.02 6.96
C ASN A 75 13.12 -19.16 7.25
N PHE A 76 11.93 -18.87 7.77
CA PHE A 76 10.87 -19.86 7.97
C PHE A 76 10.50 -20.57 6.66
N ALA A 77 10.26 -19.81 5.59
CA ALA A 77 9.83 -20.35 4.30
C ALA A 77 10.90 -21.26 3.64
N VAL A 78 12.18 -20.92 3.82
CA VAL A 78 13.30 -21.73 3.27
C VAL A 78 13.50 -23.00 4.07
N ASN A 79 13.31 -22.98 5.40
CA ASN A 79 13.49 -24.14 6.27
C ASN A 79 12.21 -24.97 6.47
N ALA A 80 11.07 -24.51 5.96
CA ALA A 80 9.84 -25.27 5.99
C ALA A 80 9.92 -26.44 5.01
N ASP A 81 9.52 -27.63 5.47
CA ASP A 81 9.24 -28.75 4.57
C ASP A 81 8.23 -28.30 3.51
N SER A 82 8.31 -28.89 2.32
CA SER A 82 7.44 -28.53 1.19
C SER A 82 5.97 -28.53 1.60
N ILE A 83 5.36 -27.35 1.68
CA ILE A 83 3.93 -27.22 1.99
C ILE A 83 3.15 -27.54 0.72
N THR A 84 2.38 -28.63 0.77
CA THR A 84 1.53 -29.04 -0.34
C THR A 84 0.09 -28.63 -0.05
N LEU A 85 -0.44 -27.72 -0.86
CA LEU A 85 -1.86 -27.36 -0.80
C LEU A 85 -2.66 -28.25 -1.75
N PRO A 86 -3.84 -28.79 -1.33
CA PRO A 86 -4.63 -29.73 -2.13
C PRO A 86 -4.97 -29.24 -3.55
N ILE A 87 -5.14 -27.93 -3.73
CA ILE A 87 -5.56 -27.30 -5.00
C ILE A 87 -4.38 -26.67 -5.74
N PHE A 88 -3.37 -26.19 -5.01
CA PHE A 88 -2.28 -25.36 -5.56
C PHE A 88 -0.98 -26.14 -5.78
N GLY A 89 -0.87 -27.36 -5.23
CA GLY A 89 0.33 -28.20 -5.31
C GLY A 89 1.39 -27.77 -4.29
N VAL A 90 2.66 -28.11 -4.58
CA VAL A 90 3.81 -27.77 -3.73
C VAL A 90 4.12 -26.29 -3.88
N LEU A 91 4.14 -25.58 -2.77
CA LEU A 91 4.48 -24.16 -2.73
C LEU A 91 5.99 -23.97 -2.63
N GLN A 92 6.51 -23.03 -3.40
CA GLN A 92 7.89 -22.58 -3.30
C GLN A 92 8.06 -21.63 -2.10
N PRO A 93 9.28 -21.51 -1.50
CA PRO A 93 9.51 -20.64 -0.35
C PRO A 93 9.04 -19.20 -0.52
N TRP A 94 9.26 -18.61 -1.70
CA TRP A 94 8.80 -17.25 -1.99
C TRP A 94 7.27 -17.11 -2.01
N GLN A 95 6.53 -18.15 -2.41
CA GLN A 95 5.07 -18.17 -2.40
C GLN A 95 4.54 -18.17 -0.97
N ILE A 96 5.17 -18.98 -0.10
CA ILE A 96 4.85 -19.01 1.33
C ILE A 96 5.06 -17.62 1.95
N ALA A 97 6.16 -16.96 1.62
CA ALA A 97 6.45 -15.61 2.12
C ALA A 97 5.33 -14.61 1.77
N PHE A 98 4.85 -14.60 0.53
CA PHE A 98 3.74 -13.73 0.11
C PHE A 98 2.44 -14.04 0.86
N ILE A 99 2.11 -15.30 1.08
CA ILE A 99 0.91 -15.71 1.81
C ILE A 99 1.00 -15.26 3.26
N VAL A 100 2.13 -15.56 3.93
CA VAL A 100 2.35 -15.22 5.34
C VAL A 100 2.32 -13.71 5.57
N VAL A 101 2.88 -12.92 4.66
CA VAL A 101 2.86 -11.45 4.77
C VAL A 101 1.50 -10.87 4.40
N GLY A 102 0.79 -11.47 3.45
CA GLY A 102 -0.53 -10.97 3.02
C GLY A 102 -1.64 -11.20 4.03
N LEU A 103 -1.65 -12.34 4.72
CA LEU A 103 -2.74 -12.71 5.65
C LEU A 103 -2.95 -11.74 6.81
N PRO A 104 -1.91 -11.26 7.54
CA PRO A 104 -2.10 -10.27 8.60
C PRO A 104 -2.76 -8.99 8.15
N GLY A 105 -2.49 -8.57 6.90
CA GLY A 105 -3.12 -7.38 6.34
C GLY A 105 -4.63 -7.55 6.10
N VAL A 106 -5.10 -8.78 5.84
CA VAL A 106 -6.54 -9.07 5.77
C VAL A 106 -7.19 -8.91 7.15
N LEU A 107 -6.52 -9.37 8.21
CA LEU A 107 -7.00 -9.16 9.58
C LEU A 107 -7.07 -7.66 9.91
N MET A 108 -6.08 -6.88 9.51
CA MET A 108 -6.10 -5.41 9.68
C MET A 108 -7.25 -4.76 8.88
N ALA A 109 -7.59 -5.28 7.71
CA ALA A 109 -8.75 -4.81 6.96
C ALA A 109 -10.06 -5.06 7.73
N LEU A 110 -10.20 -6.20 8.40
CA LEU A 110 -11.35 -6.47 9.26
C LEU A 110 -11.41 -5.52 10.45
N VAL A 111 -10.27 -5.20 11.08
CA VAL A 111 -10.19 -4.19 12.14
C VAL A 111 -10.62 -2.82 11.62
N MET A 112 -10.24 -2.45 10.40
CA MET A 112 -10.68 -1.18 9.78
C MET A 112 -12.19 -1.07 9.61
N LEU A 113 -12.94 -2.17 9.48
CA LEU A 113 -14.40 -2.13 9.43
C LEU A 113 -15.05 -1.66 10.74
N THR A 114 -14.31 -1.70 11.84
CA THR A 114 -14.78 -1.19 13.15
C THR A 114 -14.60 0.32 13.29
N VAL A 115 -13.79 0.94 12.42
CA VAL A 115 -13.55 2.39 12.45
C VAL A 115 -14.75 3.11 11.86
N LYS A 116 -15.36 3.97 12.67
CA LYS A 116 -16.50 4.76 12.22
C LYS A 116 -16.05 5.87 11.28
N GLU A 117 -16.70 6.01 10.14
CA GLU A 117 -16.40 7.12 9.23
C GLU A 117 -16.75 8.47 9.89
N PRO A 118 -15.81 9.43 9.94
CA PRO A 118 -16.08 10.74 10.53
C PRO A 118 -17.05 11.53 9.66
N LYS A 119 -17.78 12.47 10.28
CA LYS A 119 -18.56 13.45 9.51
C LYS A 119 -17.58 14.37 8.78
N ARG A 120 -17.76 14.53 7.47
CA ARG A 120 -16.91 15.39 6.65
C ARG A 120 -17.10 16.85 7.05
N THR A 121 -16.08 17.46 7.62
CA THR A 121 -16.13 18.82 8.16
C THR A 121 -15.63 19.89 7.19
N GLY A 122 -14.86 19.51 6.18
CA GLY A 122 -14.18 20.41 5.24
C GLY A 122 -14.88 20.67 3.91
N MET A 123 -16.02 20.03 3.63
CA MET A 123 -16.74 20.28 2.40
C MET A 123 -17.62 21.54 2.57
N LYS A 124 -17.20 22.66 1.96
CA LYS A 124 -18.15 23.74 1.64
C LYS A 124 -19.22 23.13 0.74
N GLU A 125 -20.48 23.53 0.93
CA GLU A 125 -21.65 22.99 0.17
C GLU A 125 -21.48 23.05 -1.36
N GLU A 126 -20.63 23.94 -1.85
CA GLU A 126 -20.26 24.07 -3.26
C GLU A 126 -19.49 22.85 -3.85
N PHE A 127 -18.77 22.07 -3.01
CA PHE A 127 -18.03 20.88 -3.41
C PHE A 127 -18.80 19.56 -3.20
N GLY A 128 -20.05 19.62 -2.76
CA GLY A 128 -20.90 18.45 -2.48
C GLY A 128 -21.31 17.62 -3.71
N LYS A 129 -20.98 18.06 -4.93
CA LYS A 129 -21.15 17.24 -6.13
C LYS A 129 -19.88 16.39 -6.32
N SER A 130 -20.03 15.08 -6.31
CA SER A 130 -18.97 14.17 -6.69
C SER A 130 -18.41 14.60 -8.05
N VAL A 131 -17.14 14.99 -8.08
CA VAL A 131 -16.45 15.34 -9.33
C VAL A 131 -16.49 14.12 -10.24
N SER A 132 -16.99 14.29 -11.46
CA SER A 132 -17.05 13.21 -12.43
C SER A 132 -15.63 12.73 -12.76
N ILE A 133 -15.46 11.41 -12.92
CA ILE A 133 -14.17 10.83 -13.37
C ILE A 133 -13.73 11.49 -14.68
N ARG A 134 -14.68 11.80 -15.57
CA ARG A 134 -14.41 12.48 -16.83
C ARG A 134 -13.81 13.88 -16.62
N ASP A 135 -14.34 14.63 -15.68
CA ASP A 135 -13.85 15.99 -15.38
C ASP A 135 -12.46 15.94 -14.75
N THR A 136 -12.23 14.97 -13.87
CA THR A 136 -10.91 14.71 -13.28
C THR A 136 -9.88 14.37 -14.36
N VAL A 137 -10.21 13.45 -15.26
CA VAL A 137 -9.34 13.06 -16.36
C VAL A 137 -9.07 14.24 -17.29
N SER A 138 -10.11 15.02 -17.66
CA SER A 138 -9.96 16.22 -18.49
C SER A 138 -9.04 17.25 -17.82
N PHE A 139 -9.18 17.46 -16.51
CA PHE A 139 -8.33 18.38 -15.75
C PHE A 139 -6.87 17.93 -15.74
N VAL A 140 -6.61 16.63 -15.53
CA VAL A 140 -5.25 16.06 -15.57
C VAL A 140 -4.63 16.26 -16.95
N PHE A 141 -5.35 15.98 -18.02
CA PHE A 141 -4.85 16.18 -19.38
C PHE A 141 -4.64 17.67 -19.71
N ALA A 142 -5.51 18.56 -19.27
CA ALA A 142 -5.32 19.99 -19.45
C ALA A 142 -4.05 20.51 -18.77
N ASN A 143 -3.66 19.89 -17.64
CA ASN A 143 -2.49 20.28 -16.84
C ASN A 143 -1.33 19.25 -16.94
N TRP A 144 -1.26 18.47 -18.01
CA TRP A 144 -0.33 17.35 -18.14
C TRP A 144 1.14 17.72 -17.90
N LYS A 145 1.57 18.93 -18.27
CA LYS A 145 2.95 19.41 -18.07
C LYS A 145 3.32 19.49 -16.59
N VAL A 146 2.39 19.95 -15.75
CA VAL A 146 2.60 20.04 -14.29
C VAL A 146 2.70 18.62 -13.71
N TYR A 147 1.78 17.73 -14.09
CA TYR A 147 1.82 16.35 -13.63
C TYR A 147 3.09 15.63 -14.07
N MET A 148 3.50 15.80 -15.32
CA MET A 148 4.75 15.21 -15.83
C MET A 148 5.98 15.77 -15.08
N ALA A 149 6.05 17.06 -14.83
CA ALA A 149 7.13 17.65 -14.05
C ALA A 149 7.20 17.04 -12.63
N VAL A 150 6.06 16.93 -11.97
CA VAL A 150 5.95 16.31 -10.63
C VAL A 150 6.40 14.85 -10.68
N PHE A 151 5.91 14.06 -11.62
CA PHE A 151 6.29 12.64 -11.76
C PHE A 151 7.79 12.46 -12.03
N VAL A 152 8.39 13.28 -12.91
CA VAL A 152 9.82 13.21 -13.21
C VAL A 152 10.64 13.56 -11.97
N VAL A 153 10.32 14.66 -11.28
CA VAL A 153 11.06 15.07 -10.07
C VAL A 153 10.97 14.02 -8.97
N PHE A 154 9.75 13.55 -8.66
CA PHE A 154 9.57 12.51 -7.64
C PHE A 154 10.20 11.18 -8.05
N GLY A 155 10.13 10.81 -9.32
CA GLY A 155 10.81 9.62 -9.85
C GLY A 155 12.33 9.71 -9.70
N MET A 156 12.93 10.86 -10.05
CA MET A 156 14.37 11.09 -9.88
C MET A 156 14.82 11.04 -8.42
N LEU A 157 13.97 11.49 -7.48
CA LEU A 157 14.26 11.41 -6.05
C LEU A 157 14.04 10.00 -5.49
N ALA A 158 13.04 9.28 -5.99
CA ALA A 158 12.72 7.94 -5.51
C ALA A 158 13.82 6.92 -5.87
N ILE A 159 14.44 7.02 -7.07
CA ILE A 159 15.48 6.08 -7.53
C ILE A 159 16.66 5.99 -6.54
N PRO A 160 17.38 7.08 -6.19
CA PRO A 160 18.50 6.99 -5.27
C PRO A 160 18.07 6.55 -3.87
N ILE A 161 16.91 7.01 -3.39
CA ILE A 161 16.39 6.64 -2.07
C ILE A 161 16.15 5.12 -2.01
N THR A 162 15.39 4.58 -2.96
CA THR A 162 15.10 3.16 -3.00
C THR A 162 16.34 2.31 -3.21
N THR A 163 17.29 2.77 -4.04
CA THR A 163 18.57 2.09 -4.27
C THR A 163 19.37 1.98 -2.99
N VAL A 164 19.51 3.07 -2.24
CA VAL A 164 20.22 3.06 -0.95
C VAL A 164 19.55 2.11 0.03
N PHE A 165 18.23 2.20 0.20
CA PHE A 165 17.50 1.31 1.14
C PHE A 165 17.58 -0.16 0.75
N THR A 166 17.65 -0.48 -0.53
CA THR A 166 17.64 -1.88 -1.00
C THR A 166 19.03 -2.52 -0.98
N TRP A 167 20.08 -1.77 -1.35
CA TRP A 167 21.41 -2.32 -1.57
C TRP A 167 22.44 -1.99 -0.51
N PHE A 168 22.22 -0.96 0.31
CA PHE A 168 23.17 -0.56 1.35
C PHE A 168 23.33 -1.56 2.51
N PRO A 169 22.33 -2.40 2.87
CA PRO A 169 22.48 -3.42 3.92
C PRO A 169 23.29 -4.65 3.53
N THR A 170 23.71 -4.77 2.28
CA THR A 170 24.51 -5.91 1.76
C THR A 170 25.99 -5.62 1.78
#